data_2b5bb1ae577ccfebbe53226fc9eb490b
#
_entry.id   2b5bb1ae577ccfebbe53226fc9eb490b
#
_cell.length_a   1.000
_cell.length_b   1.000
_cell.length_c   1.000
_cell.angle_alpha   90.00
_cell.angle_beta   90.00
_cell.angle_gamma   90.00
#
_symmetry.space_group_name_H-M   'P 1'
#
loop_
_entity.id
_entity.type
_entity.pdbx_description
1 polymer ?
#
loop_
_entity_poly.entity_id
_entity_poly.type
_entity_poly.pdbx_seq_one_letter_code
_entity_poly.pdbx_strand_id
1 'polypeptide(L)'
;KMLSWYNAIQKVAERSRLGIPITIASDPRHGVPETFGASIYTPYFSKWPSALGMGATRDSLLVYEHAKIVREEYKALGIRVALGPMADIATEPRWARINGTFGEDAELNSKLITAYINGIQGDSIDVNSVAAMVKHFPGSGPLDKGKDSHFPPGIQSYRGNNFEHHLKPFEAAFKAGVSSVMPFYSIPKGITSEDVGAGYNKDIITGLLRERYNFKGIICTDWAIISDLEPLGIKFKPASAHGVEKLNTDERLVKIIAAGVDMIGGESLSLELAELIKSGKIDESRIDESLRRIMDQKFRLGLFNSPYLNSEALNSLNNPESISKGIEAQKKSLVLL
;
A
#
# COMPACT_ATOMS: atom_id res chain seq x y z
N LYS A 1 18.12 18.65 5.98
CA LYS A 1 18.48 17.88 4.78
C LYS A 1 17.25 17.32 4.05
N MET A 2 16.34 16.58 4.74
CA MET A 2 15.13 16.00 4.12
C MET A 2 14.23 17.06 3.48
N LEU A 3 13.93 18.14 4.19
CA LEU A 3 13.15 19.27 3.68
C LEU A 3 13.74 19.87 2.40
N SER A 4 15.06 20.14 2.40
CA SER A 4 15.74 20.70 1.24
C SER A 4 15.72 19.75 0.05
N TRP A 5 15.89 18.44 0.28
CA TRP A 5 15.79 17.42 -0.74
C TRP A 5 14.38 17.34 -1.31
N TYR A 6 13.34 17.27 -0.45
CA TYR A 6 11.95 17.24 -0.88
C TYR A 6 11.60 18.44 -1.77
N ASN A 7 11.92 19.65 -1.31
CA ASN A 7 11.64 20.85 -2.07
C ASN A 7 12.44 20.91 -3.39
N ALA A 8 13.64 20.36 -3.42
CA ALA A 8 14.44 20.30 -4.67
C ALA A 8 13.80 19.39 -5.72
N ILE A 9 13.29 18.22 -5.35
CA ILE A 9 12.62 17.32 -6.30
C ILE A 9 11.28 17.91 -6.80
N GLN A 10 10.54 18.62 -5.94
CA GLN A 10 9.32 19.33 -6.37
C GLN A 10 9.64 20.43 -7.40
N LYS A 11 10.75 21.18 -7.22
CA LYS A 11 11.21 22.16 -8.21
C LYS A 11 11.58 21.51 -9.55
N VAL A 12 12.14 20.31 -9.54
CA VAL A 12 12.41 19.55 -10.77
C VAL A 12 11.10 19.20 -11.48
N ALA A 13 10.11 18.70 -10.71
CA ALA A 13 8.80 18.36 -11.24
C ALA A 13 8.08 19.59 -11.84
N GLU A 14 8.11 20.73 -11.14
CA GLU A 14 7.51 22.01 -11.60
C GLU A 14 8.08 22.50 -12.93
N ARG A 15 9.38 22.23 -13.17
CA ARG A 15 10.05 22.63 -14.43
C ARG A 15 9.78 21.67 -15.58
N SER A 16 9.15 20.52 -15.33
CA SER A 16 8.75 19.60 -16.39
C SER A 16 7.63 20.21 -17.26
N ARG A 17 7.40 19.65 -18.45
CA ARG A 17 6.41 20.16 -19.41
C ARG A 17 5.01 20.39 -18.82
N LEU A 18 4.58 19.55 -17.89
CA LEU A 18 3.24 19.61 -17.29
C LEU A 18 3.25 20.12 -15.84
N GLY A 19 4.41 20.25 -15.21
CA GLY A 19 4.54 20.70 -13.82
C GLY A 19 3.81 19.83 -12.80
N ILE A 20 3.64 18.54 -13.07
CA ILE A 20 2.90 17.62 -12.18
C ILE A 20 3.71 17.37 -10.91
N PRO A 21 3.20 17.71 -9.72
CA PRO A 21 3.90 17.49 -8.45
C PRO A 21 4.18 16.01 -8.18
N ILE A 22 5.33 15.73 -7.57
CA ILE A 22 5.67 14.37 -7.14
C ILE A 22 4.90 14.02 -5.87
N THR A 23 4.30 12.83 -5.84
CA THR A 23 3.70 12.26 -4.63
C THR A 23 4.70 11.29 -3.99
N ILE A 24 5.11 11.58 -2.76
CA ILE A 24 5.98 10.67 -1.99
C ILE A 24 5.10 9.67 -1.23
N ALA A 25 5.42 8.40 -1.40
CA ALA A 25 4.82 7.29 -0.66
C ALA A 25 5.84 6.68 0.31
N SER A 26 5.36 6.08 1.38
CA SER A 26 6.20 5.31 2.31
C SER A 26 5.44 4.14 2.92
N ASP A 27 6.15 3.03 3.09
CA ASP A 27 5.70 1.96 3.99
C ASP A 27 5.59 2.48 5.44
N PRO A 28 4.80 1.80 6.31
CA PRO A 28 4.70 2.14 7.72
C PRO A 28 6.08 2.24 8.38
N ARG A 29 6.28 3.29 9.21
CA ARG A 29 7.55 3.56 9.89
C ARG A 29 7.42 3.52 11.42
N HIS A 30 6.18 3.56 11.91
CA HIS A 30 5.83 3.65 13.32
C HIS A 30 5.58 2.26 13.90
N GLY A 31 6.38 1.53 14.45
CA GLY A 31 6.16 0.16 14.96
C GLY A 31 6.58 -0.95 13.99
N VAL A 32 7.39 -0.60 12.99
CA VAL A 32 8.01 -1.57 12.09
C VAL A 32 9.49 -1.64 12.41
N PRO A 33 10.08 -2.84 12.56
CA PRO A 33 11.52 -2.98 12.75
C PRO A 33 12.28 -2.50 11.50
N GLU A 34 13.49 -2.03 11.70
CA GLU A 34 14.38 -1.70 10.59
C GLU A 34 14.71 -2.96 9.81
N THR A 35 14.46 -2.92 8.50
CA THR A 35 14.75 -4.03 7.60
C THR A 35 15.63 -3.53 6.47
N PHE A 36 16.79 -4.15 6.31
CA PHE A 36 17.74 -3.77 5.24
C PHE A 36 17.04 -3.80 3.86
N GLY A 37 17.17 -2.70 3.12
CA GLY A 37 16.59 -2.56 1.79
C GLY A 37 15.08 -2.27 1.75
N ALA A 38 14.35 -2.40 2.87
CA ALA A 38 12.89 -2.20 2.91
C ALA A 38 12.47 -1.08 3.86
N SER A 39 13.24 -0.74 4.87
CA SER A 39 12.94 0.36 5.78
C SER A 39 14.12 1.30 6.00
N ILE A 40 13.84 2.59 6.12
CA ILE A 40 14.84 3.61 6.41
C ILE A 40 14.72 3.98 7.90
N TYR A 41 15.85 4.15 8.57
CA TYR A 41 15.89 4.66 9.94
C TYR A 41 15.24 6.05 10.04
N THR A 42 14.22 6.15 10.87
CA THR A 42 13.44 7.38 11.10
C THR A 42 13.46 7.77 12.58
N PRO A 43 14.57 8.34 13.07
CA PRO A 43 14.77 8.59 14.52
C PRO A 43 13.80 9.63 15.09
N TYR A 44 13.21 10.46 14.24
CA TYR A 44 12.35 11.57 14.65
C TYR A 44 10.86 11.21 14.67
N PHE A 45 10.48 10.03 14.17
CA PHE A 45 9.12 9.54 14.29
C PHE A 45 8.87 8.92 15.67
N SER A 46 7.67 9.11 16.19
CA SER A 46 7.22 8.42 17.40
C SER A 46 7.22 6.91 17.21
N LYS A 47 7.49 6.17 18.28
CA LYS A 47 7.62 4.68 18.25
C LYS A 47 6.39 4.06 18.90
N TRP A 48 5.78 3.13 18.15
CA TRP A 48 4.53 2.45 18.49
C TRP A 48 4.72 0.95 18.48
N PRO A 49 3.79 0.15 19.05
CA PRO A 49 3.76 -1.28 18.83
C PRO A 49 3.64 -1.62 17.34
N SER A 50 4.02 -2.83 16.96
CA SER A 50 3.65 -3.36 15.64
C SER A 50 2.13 -3.41 15.48
N ALA A 51 1.62 -3.59 14.24
CA ALA A 51 0.18 -3.71 14.02
C ALA A 51 -0.42 -4.86 14.86
N LEU A 52 0.30 -5.99 15.00
CA LEU A 52 -0.12 -7.09 15.87
C LEU A 52 -0.24 -6.67 17.34
N GLY A 53 0.74 -5.90 17.85
CA GLY A 53 0.65 -5.33 19.20
C GLY A 53 -0.51 -4.35 19.36
N MET A 54 -0.78 -3.53 18.34
CA MET A 54 -1.97 -2.67 18.33
C MET A 54 -3.26 -3.50 18.30
N GLY A 55 -3.30 -4.60 17.55
CA GLY A 55 -4.38 -5.59 17.55
C GLY A 55 -4.65 -6.19 18.93
N ALA A 56 -3.59 -6.51 19.68
CA ALA A 56 -3.68 -7.04 21.04
C ALA A 56 -4.38 -6.08 22.00
N THR A 57 -4.28 -4.77 21.78
CA THR A 57 -5.00 -3.77 22.60
C THR A 57 -6.52 -3.81 22.41
N ARG A 58 -7.03 -4.28 21.27
CA ARG A 58 -8.45 -4.28 20.85
C ARG A 58 -9.09 -2.87 20.89
N ASP A 59 -8.29 -1.82 20.91
CA ASP A 59 -8.70 -0.43 21.12
C ASP A 59 -8.67 0.35 19.80
N SER A 60 -9.84 0.50 19.16
CA SER A 60 -9.97 1.21 17.89
C SER A 60 -9.73 2.73 18.02
N LEU A 61 -10.00 3.32 19.20
CA LEU A 61 -9.70 4.73 19.42
C LEU A 61 -8.18 4.95 19.48
N LEU A 62 -7.44 4.06 20.13
CA LEU A 62 -5.98 4.11 20.15
C LEU A 62 -5.40 3.99 18.73
N VAL A 63 -5.94 3.11 17.87
CA VAL A 63 -5.51 2.97 16.48
C VAL A 63 -5.83 4.23 15.67
N TYR A 64 -6.98 4.85 15.89
CA TYR A 64 -7.35 6.11 15.25
C TYR A 64 -6.38 7.24 15.63
N GLU A 65 -6.08 7.42 16.94
CA GLU A 65 -5.14 8.43 17.42
C GLU A 65 -3.72 8.17 16.90
N HIS A 66 -3.28 6.91 16.88
CA HIS A 66 -2.02 6.52 16.23
C HIS A 66 -1.97 6.99 14.78
N ALA A 67 -3.00 6.67 13.99
CA ALA A 67 -3.05 7.02 12.57
C ALA A 67 -3.07 8.54 12.34
N LYS A 68 -3.70 9.33 13.22
CA LYS A 68 -3.61 10.80 13.20
C LYS A 68 -2.18 11.29 13.42
N ILE A 69 -1.46 10.72 14.36
CA ILE A 69 -0.07 11.08 14.62
C ILE A 69 0.81 10.71 13.42
N VAL A 70 0.63 9.50 12.87
CA VAL A 70 1.31 9.07 11.63
C VAL A 70 1.07 10.07 10.49
N ARG A 71 -0.17 10.53 10.31
CA ARG A 71 -0.53 11.54 9.31
C ARG A 71 0.27 12.82 9.46
N GLU A 72 0.33 13.39 10.67
CA GLU A 72 1.04 14.65 10.90
C GLU A 72 2.56 14.48 10.72
N GLU A 73 3.14 13.39 11.22
CA GLU A 73 4.56 13.10 11.05
C GLU A 73 4.94 12.82 9.59
N TYR A 74 4.08 12.16 8.82
CA TYR A 74 4.28 11.93 7.39
C TYR A 74 4.22 13.23 6.60
N LYS A 75 3.21 14.07 6.85
CA LYS A 75 3.09 15.39 6.21
C LYS A 75 4.31 16.25 6.48
N ALA A 76 4.88 16.20 7.69
CA ALA A 76 6.09 16.93 8.06
C ALA A 76 7.29 16.63 7.15
N LEU A 77 7.33 15.45 6.54
CA LEU A 77 8.37 15.03 5.59
C LEU A 77 7.90 14.99 4.12
N GLY A 78 6.69 15.49 3.83
CA GLY A 78 6.11 15.50 2.49
C GLY A 78 5.61 14.13 2.02
N ILE A 79 5.49 13.15 2.89
CA ILE A 79 4.88 11.86 2.57
C ILE A 79 3.37 12.06 2.51
N ARG A 80 2.76 11.80 1.36
CA ARG A 80 1.34 12.04 1.14
C ARG A 80 0.55 10.78 0.81
N VAL A 81 1.24 9.63 0.67
CA VAL A 81 0.65 8.30 0.54
C VAL A 81 1.29 7.35 1.53
N ALA A 82 0.48 6.68 2.34
CA ALA A 82 0.89 5.59 3.21
C ALA A 82 0.62 4.26 2.50
N LEU A 83 1.64 3.42 2.34
CA LEU A 83 1.51 2.06 1.79
C LEU A 83 1.01 1.10 2.89
N GLY A 84 -0.17 1.35 3.34
CA GLY A 84 -0.85 0.65 4.43
C GLY A 84 -2.24 1.23 4.69
N PRO A 85 -3.02 0.60 5.57
CA PRO A 85 -2.69 -0.51 6.47
C PRO A 85 -2.69 -1.89 5.79
N MET A 86 -2.10 -2.92 6.47
CA MET A 86 -2.25 -4.31 6.08
C MET A 86 -3.58 -4.85 6.63
N ALA A 87 -4.50 -5.16 5.72
CA ALA A 87 -5.81 -5.74 6.05
C ALA A 87 -5.81 -7.28 5.98
N ASP A 88 -4.63 -7.87 5.88
CA ASP A 88 -4.43 -9.30 5.87
C ASP A 88 -4.82 -9.92 7.21
N ILE A 89 -5.50 -11.08 7.19
CA ILE A 89 -5.85 -11.85 8.40
C ILE A 89 -4.81 -12.95 8.60
N ALA A 90 -4.20 -13.01 9.78
CA ALA A 90 -3.10 -13.92 10.11
C ALA A 90 -3.57 -15.38 10.32
N THR A 91 -4.04 -16.05 9.27
CA THR A 91 -4.56 -17.42 9.34
C THR A 91 -3.51 -18.52 9.18
N GLU A 92 -2.30 -18.17 8.74
CA GLU A 92 -1.16 -19.09 8.64
C GLU A 92 -0.06 -18.66 9.63
N PRO A 93 0.09 -19.33 10.78
CA PRO A 93 0.98 -18.88 11.86
C PRO A 93 2.48 -18.92 11.52
N ARG A 94 2.87 -19.61 10.44
CA ARG A 94 4.26 -19.68 9.97
C ARG A 94 4.63 -18.51 9.06
N TRP A 95 3.67 -17.68 8.66
CA TRP A 95 3.93 -16.55 7.81
C TRP A 95 4.73 -15.45 8.54
N ALA A 96 5.89 -15.08 8.00
CA ALA A 96 6.83 -14.16 8.66
C ALA A 96 6.32 -12.73 8.83
N ARG A 97 5.24 -12.32 8.13
CA ARG A 97 4.71 -10.94 8.15
C ARG A 97 3.50 -10.76 9.05
N ILE A 98 3.17 -11.71 9.90
CA ILE A 98 2.05 -11.63 10.87
C ILE A 98 2.11 -10.35 11.71
N ASN A 99 3.30 -9.93 12.12
CA ASN A 99 3.51 -8.73 12.93
C ASN A 99 3.02 -7.42 12.28
N GLY A 100 2.83 -7.41 10.95
CA GLY A 100 2.26 -6.29 10.21
C GLY A 100 0.73 -6.28 10.15
N THR A 101 0.06 -7.34 10.63
CA THR A 101 -1.41 -7.50 10.67
C THR A 101 -1.97 -7.17 12.04
N PHE A 102 -3.27 -6.90 12.14
CA PHE A 102 -3.96 -6.76 13.43
C PHE A 102 -4.38 -8.11 14.05
N GLY A 103 -3.89 -9.25 13.53
CA GLY A 103 -4.15 -10.60 14.02
C GLY A 103 -5.07 -11.44 13.14
N GLU A 104 -5.69 -12.47 13.71
CA GLU A 104 -6.47 -13.48 12.98
C GLU A 104 -7.99 -13.23 12.97
N ASP A 105 -8.49 -12.36 13.84
CA ASP A 105 -9.92 -12.07 13.97
C ASP A 105 -10.35 -11.05 12.91
N ALA A 106 -11.20 -11.46 11.97
CA ALA A 106 -11.65 -10.62 10.86
C ALA A 106 -12.49 -9.42 11.31
N GLU A 107 -13.32 -9.57 12.35
CA GLU A 107 -14.18 -8.50 12.85
C GLU A 107 -13.36 -7.44 13.58
N LEU A 108 -12.39 -7.86 14.40
CA LEU A 108 -11.44 -6.95 15.03
C LEU A 108 -10.60 -6.22 13.99
N ASN A 109 -10.02 -6.96 13.02
CA ASN A 109 -9.29 -6.34 11.89
C ASN A 109 -10.14 -5.28 11.20
N SER A 110 -11.38 -5.60 10.86
CA SER A 110 -12.30 -4.66 10.18
C SER A 110 -12.49 -3.36 10.97
N LYS A 111 -12.64 -3.44 12.29
CA LYS A 111 -12.77 -2.26 13.17
C LYS A 111 -11.48 -1.43 13.21
N LEU A 112 -10.33 -2.11 13.34
CA LEU A 112 -9.03 -1.42 13.45
C LEU A 112 -8.58 -0.83 12.12
N ILE A 113 -8.84 -1.50 10.99
CA ILE A 113 -8.60 -1.00 9.63
C ILE A 113 -9.44 0.28 9.39
N THR A 114 -10.72 0.26 9.74
CA THR A 114 -11.59 1.44 9.64
C THR A 114 -11.05 2.60 10.46
N ALA A 115 -10.66 2.35 11.71
CA ALA A 115 -10.09 3.36 12.59
C ALA A 115 -8.79 3.95 12.04
N TYR A 116 -7.90 3.11 11.52
CA TYR A 116 -6.65 3.55 10.91
C TYR A 116 -6.89 4.44 9.67
N ILE A 117 -7.77 4.02 8.77
CA ILE A 117 -8.08 4.78 7.54
C ILE A 117 -8.67 6.14 7.90
N ASN A 118 -9.65 6.19 8.80
CA ASN A 118 -10.26 7.44 9.25
C ASN A 118 -9.25 8.37 9.95
N GLY A 119 -8.31 7.80 10.70
CA GLY A 119 -7.26 8.58 11.36
C GLY A 119 -6.27 9.20 10.37
N ILE A 120 -5.82 8.44 9.36
CA ILE A 120 -4.79 8.89 8.43
C ILE A 120 -5.35 9.74 7.28
N GLN A 121 -6.57 9.44 6.80
CA GLN A 121 -7.22 10.18 5.72
C GLN A 121 -8.12 11.31 6.22
N GLY A 122 -8.74 11.18 7.39
CA GLY A 122 -9.90 11.96 7.80
C GLY A 122 -11.19 11.40 7.18
N ASP A 123 -12.29 12.15 7.25
CA ASP A 123 -13.60 11.75 6.71
C ASP A 123 -13.59 11.65 5.17
N SER A 124 -12.72 12.39 4.53
CA SER A 124 -12.47 12.33 3.08
C SER A 124 -11.05 12.82 2.79
N ILE A 125 -10.53 12.46 1.62
CA ILE A 125 -9.21 12.97 1.17
C ILE A 125 -9.30 14.47 0.92
N ASP A 126 -8.43 15.22 1.61
CA ASP A 126 -8.26 16.67 1.46
C ASP A 126 -6.78 17.09 1.61
N VAL A 127 -6.52 18.39 1.68
CA VAL A 127 -5.18 18.97 1.83
C VAL A 127 -4.48 18.57 3.14
N ASN A 128 -5.23 18.14 4.15
CA ASN A 128 -4.71 17.69 5.44
C ASN A 128 -4.46 16.18 5.50
N SER A 129 -4.91 15.44 4.51
CA SER A 129 -4.86 13.98 4.47
C SER A 129 -3.48 13.44 4.08
N VAL A 130 -3.19 12.23 4.54
CA VAL A 130 -2.29 11.28 3.89
C VAL A 130 -3.16 10.16 3.33
N ALA A 131 -3.09 9.91 2.03
CA ALA A 131 -3.89 8.88 1.38
C ALA A 131 -3.45 7.48 1.82
N ALA A 132 -4.37 6.63 2.22
CA ALA A 132 -4.09 5.25 2.59
C ALA A 132 -4.16 4.33 1.38
N MET A 133 -3.28 3.32 1.36
CA MET A 133 -3.29 2.24 0.37
C MET A 133 -3.42 0.90 1.11
N VAL A 134 -4.65 0.42 1.23
CA VAL A 134 -4.90 -0.86 1.91
C VAL A 134 -4.25 -2.02 1.16
N LYS A 135 -3.62 -2.94 1.89
CA LYS A 135 -2.88 -4.06 1.31
C LYS A 135 -3.01 -5.32 2.19
N HIS A 136 -2.79 -6.51 1.64
CA HIS A 136 -2.52 -6.86 0.24
C HIS A 136 -3.72 -7.63 -0.31
N PHE A 137 -4.51 -6.99 -1.16
CA PHE A 137 -5.76 -7.58 -1.67
C PHE A 137 -5.51 -8.83 -2.53
N PRO A 138 -6.29 -9.90 -2.39
CA PRO A 138 -7.50 -10.11 -1.58
C PRO A 138 -7.24 -10.72 -0.18
N GLY A 139 -6.06 -10.56 0.37
CA GLY A 139 -5.66 -11.03 1.70
C GLY A 139 -4.54 -12.07 1.65
N SER A 140 -3.38 -11.74 2.22
CA SER A 140 -2.16 -12.58 2.16
C SER A 140 -2.10 -13.65 3.24
N GLY A 141 -3.02 -13.66 4.19
CA GLY A 141 -2.96 -14.56 5.35
C GLY A 141 -2.83 -16.06 5.03
N PRO A 142 -3.56 -16.63 4.04
CA PRO A 142 -3.58 -18.07 3.81
C PRO A 142 -2.46 -18.56 2.87
N LEU A 143 -1.24 -18.05 3.02
CA LEU A 143 -0.09 -18.51 2.24
C LEU A 143 0.25 -19.97 2.48
N ASP A 144 0.43 -20.74 1.40
CA ASP A 144 0.71 -22.16 1.53
C ASP A 144 2.00 -22.41 2.30
N LYS A 145 1.90 -23.17 3.42
CA LYS A 145 3.00 -23.47 4.35
C LYS A 145 3.72 -22.22 4.91
N GLY A 146 3.08 -21.06 4.92
CA GLY A 146 3.65 -19.81 5.40
C GLY A 146 4.73 -19.20 4.48
N LYS A 147 4.90 -19.73 3.27
CA LYS A 147 5.90 -19.25 2.33
C LYS A 147 5.51 -17.86 1.79
N ASP A 148 6.36 -16.89 2.07
CA ASP A 148 6.14 -15.53 1.63
C ASP A 148 6.19 -15.41 0.10
N SER A 149 5.18 -14.74 -0.49
CA SER A 149 5.02 -14.66 -1.94
C SER A 149 5.91 -13.62 -2.64
N HIS A 150 6.82 -12.97 -1.92
CA HIS A 150 7.95 -12.30 -2.58
C HIS A 150 8.84 -13.31 -3.32
N PHE A 151 8.70 -14.60 -3.00
CA PHE A 151 9.46 -15.70 -3.59
C PHE A 151 8.51 -16.79 -4.10
N PRO A 152 8.92 -17.57 -5.12
CA PRO A 152 8.13 -18.68 -5.63
C PRO A 152 7.82 -19.74 -4.55
N PRO A 153 6.69 -20.42 -4.64
CA PRO A 153 5.67 -20.40 -5.72
C PRO A 153 4.56 -19.36 -5.53
N GLY A 154 4.53 -18.58 -4.44
CA GLY A 154 3.54 -17.52 -4.22
C GLY A 154 2.08 -18.00 -4.26
N ILE A 155 1.75 -19.12 -3.58
CA ILE A 155 0.42 -19.72 -3.62
C ILE A 155 -0.35 -19.38 -2.34
N GLN A 156 -1.62 -18.96 -2.51
CA GLN A 156 -2.61 -18.87 -1.44
C GLN A 156 -3.57 -20.07 -1.51
N SER A 157 -3.84 -20.66 -0.35
CA SER A 157 -4.75 -21.80 -0.22
C SER A 157 -5.87 -21.47 0.77
N TYR A 158 -7.05 -21.23 0.26
CA TYR A 158 -8.24 -20.87 1.06
C TYR A 158 -8.94 -22.16 1.56
N ARG A 159 -8.32 -22.82 2.53
CA ARG A 159 -8.84 -24.06 3.10
C ARG A 159 -10.18 -23.84 3.79
N GLY A 160 -11.09 -24.81 3.68
CA GLY A 160 -12.43 -24.68 4.25
C GLY A 160 -13.31 -23.66 3.57
N ASN A 161 -13.01 -23.29 2.33
CA ASN A 161 -13.76 -22.33 1.52
C ASN A 161 -13.89 -20.96 2.20
N ASN A 162 -12.82 -20.47 2.86
CA ASN A 162 -12.84 -19.26 3.67
C ASN A 162 -12.40 -17.97 2.94
N PHE A 163 -12.46 -17.94 1.62
CA PHE A 163 -12.07 -16.77 0.83
C PHE A 163 -12.80 -15.50 1.26
N GLU A 164 -14.12 -15.58 1.39
CA GLU A 164 -14.97 -14.45 1.83
C GLU A 164 -14.61 -13.94 3.24
N HIS A 165 -14.10 -14.78 4.10
CA HIS A 165 -13.62 -14.38 5.42
C HIS A 165 -12.44 -13.41 5.31
N HIS A 166 -11.51 -13.66 4.37
CA HIS A 166 -10.35 -12.79 4.13
C HIS A 166 -10.71 -11.45 3.50
N LEU A 167 -11.87 -11.34 2.83
CA LEU A 167 -12.33 -10.09 2.22
C LEU A 167 -12.93 -9.09 3.22
N LYS A 168 -13.40 -9.53 4.39
CA LYS A 168 -14.08 -8.67 5.38
C LYS A 168 -13.31 -7.40 5.76
N PRO A 169 -12.01 -7.42 6.11
CA PRO A 169 -11.27 -6.20 6.43
C PRO A 169 -11.13 -5.24 5.24
N PHE A 170 -11.07 -5.78 4.01
CA PHE A 170 -11.05 -4.95 2.80
C PHE A 170 -12.41 -4.31 2.54
N GLU A 171 -13.51 -5.03 2.76
CA GLU A 171 -14.86 -4.44 2.70
C GLU A 171 -15.03 -3.29 3.69
N ALA A 172 -14.48 -3.45 4.90
CA ALA A 172 -14.46 -2.37 5.89
C ALA A 172 -13.60 -1.18 5.42
N ALA A 173 -12.45 -1.44 4.80
CA ALA A 173 -11.61 -0.41 4.21
C ALA A 173 -12.33 0.36 3.09
N PHE A 174 -13.05 -0.34 2.21
CA PHE A 174 -13.83 0.30 1.13
C PHE A 174 -14.96 1.16 1.67
N LYS A 175 -15.67 0.68 2.69
CA LYS A 175 -16.72 1.46 3.40
C LYS A 175 -16.14 2.70 4.10
N ALA A 176 -14.92 2.61 4.61
CA ALA A 176 -14.18 3.73 5.20
C ALA A 176 -13.61 4.70 4.14
N GLY A 177 -13.83 4.47 2.85
CA GLY A 177 -13.40 5.36 1.78
C GLY A 177 -11.89 5.34 1.54
N VAL A 178 -11.22 4.19 1.70
CA VAL A 178 -9.78 4.08 1.40
C VAL A 178 -9.46 4.53 -0.02
N SER A 179 -8.41 5.33 -0.15
CA SER A 179 -8.04 5.97 -1.41
C SER A 179 -7.44 5.03 -2.44
N SER A 180 -6.70 4.02 -2.00
CA SER A 180 -5.96 3.13 -2.88
C SER A 180 -5.93 1.69 -2.36
N VAL A 181 -5.72 0.74 -3.25
CA VAL A 181 -5.59 -0.69 -2.95
C VAL A 181 -4.34 -1.24 -3.63
N MET A 182 -3.60 -2.09 -2.92
CA MET A 182 -2.47 -2.83 -3.47
C MET A 182 -2.82 -4.32 -3.53
N PRO A 183 -2.95 -4.91 -4.74
CA PRO A 183 -3.04 -6.35 -4.91
C PRO A 183 -1.72 -7.03 -4.56
N PHE A 184 -1.81 -8.26 -4.06
CA PHE A 184 -0.61 -9.00 -3.67
C PHE A 184 0.02 -9.79 -4.84
N TYR A 185 1.20 -10.36 -4.59
CA TYR A 185 1.91 -11.21 -5.56
C TYR A 185 1.25 -12.57 -5.77
N SER A 186 0.59 -13.08 -4.72
CA SER A 186 0.17 -14.47 -4.66
C SER A 186 -0.89 -14.84 -5.66
N ILE A 187 -0.85 -16.10 -6.07
CA ILE A 187 -1.87 -16.78 -6.85
C ILE A 187 -2.99 -17.21 -5.89
N PRO A 188 -4.22 -16.66 -5.98
CA PRO A 188 -5.38 -17.14 -5.24
C PRO A 188 -5.90 -18.44 -5.89
N LYS A 189 -5.19 -19.54 -5.61
CA LYS A 189 -5.33 -20.79 -6.35
C LYS A 189 -6.72 -21.40 -6.26
N GLY A 190 -7.31 -21.68 -7.43
CA GLY A 190 -8.63 -22.30 -7.55
C GLY A 190 -9.81 -21.40 -7.18
N ILE A 191 -9.56 -20.07 -7.04
CA ILE A 191 -10.61 -19.07 -6.74
C ILE A 191 -11.06 -18.34 -8.01
N THR A 192 -10.20 -18.20 -8.99
CA THR A 192 -10.38 -17.39 -10.19
C THR A 192 -10.25 -18.24 -11.45
N SER A 193 -10.62 -17.68 -12.61
CA SER A 193 -10.60 -18.37 -13.91
C SER A 193 -9.18 -18.74 -14.37
N GLU A 194 -8.15 -18.04 -13.88
CA GLU A 194 -6.75 -18.34 -14.15
C GLU A 194 -5.90 -18.28 -12.86
N ASP A 195 -4.94 -19.20 -12.75
CA ASP A 195 -4.01 -19.26 -11.61
C ASP A 195 -2.80 -18.33 -11.86
N VAL A 196 -2.99 -17.03 -11.65
CA VAL A 196 -1.95 -15.99 -11.74
C VAL A 196 -1.97 -15.08 -10.52
N GLY A 197 -0.87 -14.41 -10.24
CA GLY A 197 -0.77 -13.46 -9.14
C GLY A 197 -1.87 -12.40 -9.18
N ALA A 198 -2.36 -11.99 -8.00
CA ALA A 198 -3.54 -11.13 -7.90
C ALA A 198 -3.43 -9.83 -8.73
N GLY A 199 -2.23 -9.23 -8.84
CA GLY A 199 -2.02 -8.04 -9.68
C GLY A 199 -2.21 -8.27 -11.18
N TYR A 200 -2.06 -9.52 -11.66
CA TYR A 200 -2.28 -9.92 -13.05
C TYR A 200 -3.69 -10.45 -13.33
N ASN A 201 -4.46 -10.65 -12.27
CA ASN A 201 -5.70 -11.42 -12.31
C ASN A 201 -6.90 -10.49 -12.54
N LYS A 202 -7.54 -10.61 -13.73
CA LYS A 202 -8.69 -9.78 -14.09
C LYS A 202 -9.90 -10.02 -13.18
N ASP A 203 -10.14 -11.26 -12.73
CA ASP A 203 -11.26 -11.57 -11.85
C ASP A 203 -11.07 -10.88 -10.47
N ILE A 204 -9.83 -10.76 -10.01
CA ILE A 204 -9.49 -10.03 -8.77
C ILE A 204 -9.61 -8.52 -8.98
N ILE A 205 -8.96 -7.97 -10.04
CA ILE A 205 -8.85 -6.53 -10.22
C ILE A 205 -10.14 -5.93 -10.77
N THR A 206 -10.64 -6.45 -11.87
CA THR A 206 -11.89 -5.96 -12.46
C THR A 206 -13.10 -6.56 -11.75
N GLY A 207 -13.19 -7.89 -11.67
CA GLY A 207 -14.37 -8.59 -11.14
C GLY A 207 -14.66 -8.25 -9.69
N LEU A 208 -13.68 -8.40 -8.78
CA LEU A 208 -13.92 -8.08 -7.38
C LEU A 208 -13.85 -6.58 -7.09
N LEU A 209 -12.72 -5.91 -7.38
CA LEU A 209 -12.55 -4.52 -6.97
C LEU A 209 -13.47 -3.57 -7.71
N ARG A 210 -13.52 -3.63 -9.05
CA ARG A 210 -14.31 -2.67 -9.82
C ARG A 210 -15.79 -3.00 -9.89
N GLU A 211 -16.15 -4.26 -10.15
CA GLU A 211 -17.55 -4.67 -10.38
C GLU A 211 -18.25 -4.98 -9.05
N ARG A 212 -17.76 -5.95 -8.26
CA ARG A 212 -18.41 -6.37 -7.01
C ARG A 212 -18.40 -5.26 -5.94
N TYR A 213 -17.22 -4.65 -5.68
CA TYR A 213 -17.07 -3.64 -4.64
C TYR A 213 -17.23 -2.20 -5.13
N ASN A 214 -17.40 -1.98 -6.44
CA ASN A 214 -17.51 -0.65 -7.05
C ASN A 214 -16.39 0.31 -6.60
N PHE A 215 -15.19 -0.21 -6.34
CA PHE A 215 -14.05 0.56 -5.87
C PHE A 215 -13.61 1.58 -6.93
N LYS A 216 -13.59 2.87 -6.56
CA LYS A 216 -13.27 3.97 -7.48
C LYS A 216 -11.85 4.52 -7.34
N GLY A 217 -11.14 4.12 -6.27
CA GLY A 217 -9.78 4.59 -6.00
C GLY A 217 -8.72 3.96 -6.91
N ILE A 218 -7.46 4.28 -6.62
CA ILE A 218 -6.29 3.81 -7.36
C ILE A 218 -6.00 2.35 -7.00
N ILE A 219 -5.73 1.52 -8.01
CA ILE A 219 -5.17 0.18 -7.84
C ILE A 219 -3.70 0.25 -8.26
N CYS A 220 -2.80 0.05 -7.30
CA CYS A 220 -1.36 0.09 -7.49
C CYS A 220 -0.75 -1.29 -7.27
N THR A 221 0.10 -1.78 -8.17
CA THR A 221 0.79 -3.06 -7.95
C THR A 221 1.67 -3.02 -6.72
N ASP A 222 1.95 -4.19 -6.16
CA ASP A 222 3.11 -4.35 -5.28
C ASP A 222 4.42 -4.25 -6.09
N TRP A 223 5.58 -4.17 -5.42
CA TRP A 223 6.88 -3.82 -6.03
C TRP A 223 7.55 -5.00 -6.72
N ALA A 224 8.25 -4.73 -7.83
CA ALA A 224 8.99 -5.75 -8.60
C ALA A 224 8.11 -6.93 -9.03
N ILE A 225 6.92 -6.63 -9.55
CA ILE A 225 5.99 -7.64 -10.08
C ILE A 225 6.24 -7.87 -11.58
N ILE A 226 6.73 -6.87 -12.31
CA ILE A 226 6.94 -6.91 -13.76
C ILE A 226 8.39 -7.23 -14.08
N SER A 227 9.34 -6.48 -13.50
CA SER A 227 10.77 -6.57 -13.77
C SER A 227 11.52 -7.19 -12.59
N ASP A 228 12.68 -7.75 -12.87
CA ASP A 228 13.61 -8.19 -11.84
C ASP A 228 14.04 -7.00 -10.97
N LEU A 229 14.22 -7.24 -9.69
CA LEU A 229 14.72 -6.23 -8.77
C LEU A 229 16.24 -6.16 -8.86
N GLU A 230 16.75 -5.06 -9.41
CA GLU A 230 18.19 -4.84 -9.66
C GLU A 230 18.69 -3.51 -9.07
N PRO A 231 18.75 -3.36 -7.73
CA PRO A 231 19.24 -2.14 -7.12
C PRO A 231 20.70 -1.90 -7.52
N LEU A 232 20.98 -0.70 -8.04
CA LEU A 232 22.31 -0.30 -8.53
C LEU A 232 22.88 -1.23 -9.63
N GLY A 233 22.01 -1.86 -10.44
CA GLY A 233 22.43 -2.79 -11.50
C GLY A 233 22.85 -4.18 -10.99
N ILE A 234 22.65 -4.47 -9.71
CA ILE A 234 22.93 -5.79 -9.13
C ILE A 234 21.63 -6.56 -9.01
N LYS A 235 21.56 -7.71 -9.69
CA LYS A 235 20.37 -8.58 -9.64
C LYS A 235 20.19 -9.13 -8.23
N PHE A 236 19.13 -8.65 -7.56
CA PHE A 236 18.80 -9.03 -6.19
C PHE A 236 17.79 -10.17 -6.14
N LYS A 237 16.70 -10.07 -6.90
CA LYS A 237 15.71 -11.13 -7.04
C LYS A 237 14.97 -11.04 -8.37
N PRO A 238 14.46 -12.18 -8.91
CA PRO A 238 13.58 -12.14 -10.08
C PRO A 238 12.25 -11.45 -9.75
N ALA A 239 11.53 -11.01 -10.78
CA ALA A 239 10.18 -10.48 -10.66
C ALA A 239 9.26 -11.46 -9.93
N SER A 240 8.39 -10.93 -9.05
CA SER A 240 7.35 -11.73 -8.39
C SER A 240 6.15 -11.95 -9.35
N ALA A 241 6.43 -12.49 -10.53
CA ALA A 241 5.49 -12.67 -11.65
C ALA A 241 4.84 -14.04 -11.63
N HIS A 242 4.26 -14.43 -10.48
CA HIS A 242 3.73 -15.76 -10.27
C HIS A 242 2.59 -16.11 -11.23
N GLY A 243 2.74 -17.25 -11.92
CA GLY A 243 1.82 -17.74 -12.95
C GLY A 243 1.99 -17.10 -14.32
N VAL A 244 2.88 -16.10 -14.44
CA VAL A 244 3.19 -15.41 -15.72
C VAL A 244 4.70 -15.31 -15.95
N GLU A 245 5.48 -16.21 -15.39
CA GLU A 245 6.94 -16.21 -15.46
C GLU A 245 7.46 -16.29 -16.91
N LYS A 246 6.70 -16.91 -17.81
CA LYS A 246 7.04 -17.07 -19.23
C LYS A 246 6.82 -15.81 -20.07
N LEU A 247 6.05 -14.85 -19.56
CA LEU A 247 5.82 -13.58 -20.24
C LEU A 247 7.02 -12.66 -20.09
N ASN A 248 7.35 -11.94 -21.15
CA ASN A 248 8.34 -10.87 -21.08
C ASN A 248 7.76 -9.60 -20.41
N THR A 249 8.60 -8.57 -20.21
CA THR A 249 8.21 -7.32 -19.55
C THR A 249 7.02 -6.63 -20.23
N ASP A 250 7.03 -6.54 -21.56
CA ASP A 250 5.94 -5.91 -22.33
C ASP A 250 4.62 -6.67 -22.18
N GLU A 251 4.68 -7.99 -22.28
CA GLU A 251 3.49 -8.85 -22.14
C GLU A 251 2.93 -8.77 -20.72
N ARG A 252 3.78 -8.69 -19.69
CA ARG A 252 3.36 -8.48 -18.30
C ARG A 252 2.71 -7.10 -18.12
N LEU A 253 3.27 -6.04 -18.72
CA LEU A 253 2.67 -4.70 -18.71
C LEU A 253 1.28 -4.72 -19.37
N VAL A 254 1.15 -5.28 -20.56
CA VAL A 254 -0.14 -5.40 -21.24
C VAL A 254 -1.15 -6.15 -20.37
N LYS A 255 -0.74 -7.27 -19.75
CA LYS A 255 -1.63 -8.09 -18.92
C LYS A 255 -2.10 -7.34 -17.67
N ILE A 256 -1.20 -6.63 -16.97
CA ILE A 256 -1.55 -5.85 -15.77
C ILE A 256 -2.53 -4.71 -16.10
N ILE A 257 -2.26 -3.96 -17.16
CA ILE A 257 -3.14 -2.87 -17.60
C ILE A 257 -4.51 -3.40 -18.03
N ALA A 258 -4.53 -4.52 -18.76
CA ALA A 258 -5.77 -5.19 -19.16
C ALA A 258 -6.56 -5.77 -17.97
N ALA A 259 -5.88 -6.17 -16.89
CA ALA A 259 -6.54 -6.58 -15.65
C ALA A 259 -7.22 -5.42 -14.91
N GLY A 260 -6.83 -4.16 -15.16
CA GLY A 260 -7.46 -2.98 -14.59
C GLY A 260 -6.62 -2.20 -13.56
N VAL A 261 -5.33 -2.48 -13.44
CA VAL A 261 -4.39 -1.76 -12.57
C VAL A 261 -4.15 -0.33 -13.10
N ASP A 262 -4.05 0.64 -12.19
CA ASP A 262 -3.86 2.07 -12.54
C ASP A 262 -2.42 2.54 -12.41
N MET A 263 -1.66 1.99 -11.48
CA MET A 263 -0.32 2.44 -11.14
C MET A 263 0.61 1.25 -10.93
N ILE A 264 1.82 1.35 -11.42
CA ILE A 264 2.87 0.34 -11.24
C ILE A 264 3.74 0.80 -10.07
N GLY A 265 3.81 -0.02 -9.02
CA GLY A 265 4.55 0.27 -7.81
C GLY A 265 6.04 -0.04 -7.94
N GLY A 266 6.90 0.94 -7.63
CA GLY A 266 8.34 0.74 -7.47
C GLY A 266 9.14 0.43 -8.72
N GLU A 267 8.56 0.50 -9.91
CA GLU A 267 9.22 0.22 -11.18
C GLU A 267 9.18 1.42 -12.13
N SER A 268 10.23 1.61 -12.92
CA SER A 268 10.36 2.73 -13.86
C SER A 268 10.21 2.21 -15.30
N LEU A 269 8.97 2.04 -15.74
CA LEU A 269 8.60 1.43 -17.03
C LEU A 269 7.83 2.42 -17.93
N SER A 270 8.10 3.71 -17.77
CA SER A 270 7.36 4.76 -18.48
C SER A 270 7.63 4.77 -19.99
N LEU A 271 8.84 4.43 -20.41
CA LEU A 271 9.20 4.37 -21.83
C LEU A 271 8.57 3.16 -22.50
N GLU A 272 8.63 2.00 -21.86
CA GLU A 272 8.02 0.75 -22.33
C GLU A 272 6.50 0.93 -22.45
N LEU A 273 5.86 1.53 -21.44
CA LEU A 273 4.43 1.83 -21.47
C LEU A 273 4.07 2.77 -22.64
N ALA A 274 4.87 3.82 -22.85
CA ALA A 274 4.64 4.76 -23.95
C ALA A 274 4.74 4.08 -25.34
N GLU A 275 5.69 3.18 -25.53
CA GLU A 275 5.82 2.43 -26.79
C GLU A 275 4.67 1.42 -26.99
N LEU A 276 4.19 0.80 -25.93
CA LEU A 276 3.04 -0.10 -26.00
C LEU A 276 1.74 0.65 -26.37
N ILE A 277 1.57 1.88 -25.88
CA ILE A 277 0.44 2.74 -26.29
C ILE A 277 0.58 3.16 -27.75
N LYS A 278 1.75 3.68 -28.15
CA LYS A 278 2.00 4.11 -29.56
C LYS A 278 1.80 2.99 -30.56
N SER A 279 2.17 1.77 -30.19
CA SER A 279 1.98 0.57 -31.05
C SER A 279 0.56 0.01 -31.03
N GLY A 280 -0.36 0.60 -30.26
CA GLY A 280 -1.74 0.14 -30.14
C GLY A 280 -1.93 -1.16 -29.35
N LYS A 281 -0.88 -1.65 -28.66
CA LYS A 281 -0.99 -2.82 -27.77
C LYS A 281 -1.73 -2.51 -26.46
N ILE A 282 -1.71 -1.27 -26.04
CA ILE A 282 -2.50 -0.75 -24.91
C ILE A 282 -3.34 0.43 -25.42
N ASP A 283 -4.64 0.39 -25.15
CA ASP A 283 -5.57 1.45 -25.52
C ASP A 283 -5.31 2.71 -24.67
N GLU A 284 -5.15 3.87 -25.31
CA GLU A 284 -4.92 5.16 -24.64
C GLU A 284 -6.07 5.52 -23.69
N SER A 285 -7.33 5.20 -24.08
CA SER A 285 -8.50 5.47 -23.23
C SER A 285 -8.43 4.74 -21.90
N ARG A 286 -7.84 3.53 -21.86
CA ARG A 286 -7.61 2.79 -20.62
C ARG A 286 -6.60 3.49 -19.71
N ILE A 287 -5.58 4.10 -20.28
CA ILE A 287 -4.58 4.88 -19.54
C ILE A 287 -5.19 6.18 -19.01
N ASP A 288 -6.04 6.83 -19.79
CA ASP A 288 -6.78 8.02 -19.36
C ASP A 288 -7.62 7.78 -18.10
N GLU A 289 -8.26 6.62 -17.99
CA GLU A 289 -8.99 6.26 -16.77
C GLU A 289 -8.08 6.21 -15.54
N SER A 290 -6.90 5.61 -15.69
CA SER A 290 -5.90 5.54 -14.63
C SER A 290 -5.37 6.92 -14.26
N LEU A 291 -5.05 7.74 -15.25
CA LEU A 291 -4.59 9.12 -15.06
C LEU A 291 -5.62 9.96 -14.30
N ARG A 292 -6.91 9.87 -14.65
CA ARG A 292 -7.97 10.60 -13.95
C ARG A 292 -7.99 10.26 -12.46
N ARG A 293 -7.89 8.98 -12.08
CA ARG A 293 -7.85 8.55 -10.66
C ARG A 293 -6.62 9.09 -9.94
N ILE A 294 -5.45 8.99 -10.58
CA ILE A 294 -4.17 9.46 -10.01
C ILE A 294 -4.19 10.98 -9.85
N MET A 295 -4.67 11.70 -10.85
CA MET A 295 -4.73 13.17 -10.82
C MET A 295 -5.77 13.65 -9.82
N ASP A 296 -6.96 13.03 -9.73
CA ASP A 296 -7.97 13.35 -8.71
C ASP A 296 -7.37 13.27 -7.29
N GLN A 297 -6.63 12.21 -6.98
CA GLN A 297 -5.95 12.09 -5.68
C GLN A 297 -4.95 13.24 -5.45
N LYS A 298 -4.13 13.58 -6.44
CA LYS A 298 -3.16 14.70 -6.34
C LYS A 298 -3.84 16.05 -6.13
N PHE A 299 -4.96 16.31 -6.82
CA PHE A 299 -5.74 17.53 -6.65
C PHE A 299 -6.38 17.61 -5.26
N ARG A 300 -7.02 16.54 -4.79
CA ARG A 300 -7.61 16.50 -3.44
C ARG A 300 -6.57 16.67 -2.34
N LEU A 301 -5.41 16.06 -2.49
CA LEU A 301 -4.28 16.26 -1.58
C LEU A 301 -3.70 17.68 -1.63
N GLY A 302 -4.13 18.54 -2.56
CA GLY A 302 -3.68 19.93 -2.68
C GLY A 302 -2.25 20.08 -3.20
N LEU A 303 -1.67 19.04 -3.83
CA LEU A 303 -0.28 19.06 -4.27
C LEU A 303 -0.01 20.11 -5.34
N PHE A 304 -1.00 20.44 -6.17
CA PHE A 304 -0.86 21.51 -7.18
C PHE A 304 -0.89 22.92 -6.58
N ASN A 305 -1.52 23.09 -5.42
CA ASN A 305 -1.63 24.41 -4.78
C ASN A 305 -0.40 24.75 -3.93
N SER A 306 0.16 23.76 -3.23
CA SER A 306 1.31 23.93 -2.37
C SER A 306 2.13 22.63 -2.26
N PRO A 307 2.99 22.37 -3.26
CA PRO A 307 3.83 21.16 -3.26
C PRO A 307 5.01 21.25 -2.28
N TYR A 308 5.35 22.46 -1.82
CA TYR A 308 6.54 22.71 -1.00
C TYR A 308 6.25 22.62 0.50
N LEU A 309 7.26 22.25 1.26
CA LEU A 309 7.26 22.27 2.72
C LEU A 309 8.04 23.47 3.23
N ASN A 310 7.58 24.02 4.36
CA ASN A 310 8.31 25.01 5.16
C ASN A 310 8.93 24.35 6.40
N SER A 311 9.73 25.10 7.17
CA SER A 311 10.37 24.59 8.39
C SER A 311 9.38 24.31 9.51
N GLU A 312 8.22 24.97 9.52
CA GLU A 312 7.19 24.79 10.54
C GLU A 312 6.56 23.39 10.48
N ALA A 313 6.52 22.78 9.28
CA ALA A 313 6.06 21.41 9.11
C ALA A 313 6.83 20.42 10.00
N LEU A 314 8.10 20.69 10.29
CA LEU A 314 8.96 19.83 11.11
C LEU A 314 8.57 19.81 12.60
N ASN A 315 7.73 20.73 13.07
CA ASN A 315 7.30 20.82 14.47
C ASN A 315 6.46 19.59 14.90
N SER A 316 5.88 18.86 13.98
CA SER A 316 5.17 17.61 14.26
C SER A 316 6.11 16.44 14.59
N LEU A 317 7.40 16.56 14.24
CA LEU A 317 8.39 15.52 14.48
C LEU A 317 8.95 15.61 15.91
N ASN A 318 9.30 14.45 16.46
CA ASN A 318 9.86 14.34 17.81
C ASN A 318 8.99 15.02 18.88
N ASN A 319 7.67 14.98 18.70
CA ASN A 319 6.70 15.60 19.59
C ASN A 319 6.58 14.80 20.90
N PRO A 320 6.77 15.43 22.09
CA PRO A 320 6.73 14.73 23.38
C PRO A 320 5.39 14.03 23.66
N GLU A 321 4.26 14.61 23.25
CA GLU A 321 2.94 13.99 23.41
C GLU A 321 2.81 12.73 22.56
N SER A 322 3.23 12.78 21.29
CA SER A 322 3.22 11.63 20.38
C SER A 322 4.11 10.49 20.91
N ILE A 323 5.28 10.82 21.45
CA ILE A 323 6.19 9.86 22.07
C ILE A 323 5.54 9.24 23.33
N SER A 324 4.93 10.04 24.19
CA SER A 324 4.24 9.55 25.39
C SER A 324 3.08 8.61 25.05
N LYS A 325 2.25 8.95 24.07
CA LYS A 325 1.17 8.08 23.59
C LYS A 325 1.70 6.77 23.00
N GLY A 326 2.81 6.80 22.28
CA GLY A 326 3.47 5.60 21.77
C GLY A 326 3.95 4.66 22.88
N ILE A 327 4.53 5.21 23.95
CA ILE A 327 4.94 4.45 25.14
C ILE A 327 3.73 3.84 25.86
N GLU A 328 2.63 4.59 25.99
CA GLU A 328 1.38 4.09 26.57
C GLU A 328 0.81 2.93 25.74
N ALA A 329 0.78 3.08 24.41
CA ALA A 329 0.35 2.02 23.51
C ALA A 329 1.21 0.75 23.65
N GLN A 330 2.54 0.90 23.78
CA GLN A 330 3.44 -0.24 24.02
C GLN A 330 3.10 -0.96 25.33
N LYS A 331 2.82 -0.24 26.42
CA LYS A 331 2.39 -0.84 27.68
C LYS A 331 1.06 -1.59 27.55
N LYS A 332 0.08 -0.98 26.86
CA LYS A 332 -1.23 -1.61 26.61
C LYS A 332 -1.16 -2.85 25.71
N SER A 333 -0.13 -2.97 24.86
CA SER A 333 0.05 -4.09 23.95
C SER A 333 0.66 -5.35 24.59
N LEU A 334 1.12 -5.26 25.85
CA LEU A 334 1.68 -6.38 26.59
C LEU A 334 0.55 -7.35 26.99
N VAL A 335 0.72 -8.63 26.68
CA VAL A 335 -0.21 -9.70 27.01
C VAL A 335 0.47 -10.61 28.00
N LEU A 336 -0.16 -10.85 29.16
CA LEU A 336 0.25 -11.85 30.12
C LEU A 336 -0.40 -13.20 29.69
N LEU A 337 0.44 -14.22 29.46
CA LEU A 337 0.03 -15.56 29.09
C LEU A 337 -0.12 -16.46 30.32
#